data_c26943af8b0aa19530330f5b5f25594a
#
_entry.id   c26943af8b0aa19530330f5b5f25594a
#
_cell.length_a   1.000
_cell.length_b   1.000
_cell.length_c   1.000
_cell.angle_alpha   90.00
_cell.angle_beta   90.00
_cell.angle_gamma   90.00
#
_symmetry.space_group_name_H-M   'P 1'
#
loop_
_entity.id
_entity.type
_entity.pdbx_description
1 polymer ?
#
loop_
_entity_poly.entity_id
_entity_poly.type
_entity_poly.pdbx_seq_one_letter_code
_entity_poly.pdbx_strand_id
1 'polypeptide(L)'
;MFECAFLTSKRIDSFQKLGLVRWLYARGCAEFTIQELADSLFIADLSLLERSLNELSATGLVECGAGRYRMVHSPEADYCMNCLSETFKDPLARQALLDRISSLGGGYDVRP
;
A
#
# COMPACT_ATOMS: atom_id res chain seq x y z
N MET A 1 -15.43 6.60 8.34
CA MET A 1 -14.07 6.67 8.88
C MET A 1 -13.26 5.45 8.47
N PHE A 2 -11.99 5.65 8.19
CA PHE A 2 -11.14 4.56 7.74
C PHE A 2 -10.82 3.58 8.86
N GLU A 3 -10.88 2.28 8.56
CA GLU A 3 -10.63 1.24 9.54
C GLU A 3 -9.15 1.00 9.75
N CYS A 4 -8.66 1.20 10.94
CA CYS A 4 -7.26 0.92 11.25
C CYS A 4 -6.93 -0.55 11.11
N ALA A 5 -7.91 -1.43 11.35
CA ALA A 5 -7.69 -2.86 11.23
C ALA A 5 -7.25 -3.28 9.82
N PHE A 6 -7.71 -2.55 8.80
CA PHE A 6 -7.31 -2.84 7.43
C PHE A 6 -5.81 -2.65 7.26
N LEU A 7 -5.27 -1.58 7.82
CA LEU A 7 -3.83 -1.33 7.73
C LEU A 7 -3.03 -2.47 8.35
N THR A 8 -3.46 -2.92 9.51
CA THR A 8 -2.76 -3.97 10.23
C THR A 8 -2.89 -5.31 9.51
N SER A 9 -4.11 -5.69 9.14
CA SER A 9 -4.34 -7.01 8.54
C SER A 9 -3.73 -7.15 7.17
N LYS A 10 -3.59 -6.05 6.43
CA LYS A 10 -3.00 -6.07 5.09
C LYS A 10 -1.55 -5.61 5.11
N ARG A 11 -0.99 -5.38 6.29
CA ARG A 11 0.42 -5.02 6.46
C ARG A 11 0.80 -3.75 5.71
N ILE A 12 -0.11 -2.77 5.69
CA ILE A 12 0.20 -1.47 5.13
C ILE A 12 0.82 -0.65 6.26
N ASP A 13 2.08 -0.92 6.53
CA ASP A 13 2.80 -0.37 7.68
C ASP A 13 3.92 0.57 7.28
N SER A 14 3.91 1.05 6.05
CA SER A 14 4.86 2.05 5.60
C SER A 14 4.22 2.95 4.56
N PHE A 15 4.79 4.14 4.41
CA PHE A 15 4.30 5.07 3.39
C PHE A 15 4.51 4.52 1.99
N GLN A 16 5.58 3.76 1.79
CA GLN A 16 5.84 3.16 0.49
C GLN A 16 4.76 2.15 0.14
N LYS A 17 4.37 1.29 1.09
CA LYS A 17 3.30 0.33 0.84
C LYS A 17 1.98 1.02 0.58
N LEU A 18 1.68 2.08 1.33
CA LEU A 18 0.46 2.84 1.12
C LEU A 18 0.43 3.44 -0.28
N GLY A 19 1.51 4.07 -0.69
CA GLY A 19 1.60 4.65 -2.03
C GLY A 19 1.48 3.60 -3.11
N LEU A 20 2.12 2.46 -2.91
CA LEU A 20 2.10 1.35 -3.85
C LEU A 20 0.67 0.82 -4.03
N VAL A 21 -0.04 0.59 -2.93
CA VAL A 21 -1.40 0.08 -2.96
C VAL A 21 -2.33 1.08 -3.63
N ARG A 22 -2.21 2.35 -3.29
CA ARG A 22 -3.05 3.38 -3.89
C ARG A 22 -2.80 3.50 -5.39
N TRP A 23 -1.55 3.42 -5.80
CA TRP A 23 -1.18 3.51 -7.21
C TRP A 23 -1.76 2.33 -7.99
N LEU A 24 -1.60 1.12 -7.45
CA LEU A 24 -2.13 -0.08 -8.09
C LEU A 24 -3.65 -0.06 -8.16
N TYR A 25 -4.29 0.34 -7.07
CA TYR A 25 -5.74 0.37 -7.02
C TYR A 25 -6.32 1.31 -8.08
N ALA A 26 -5.67 2.45 -8.28
CA ALA A 26 -6.12 3.43 -9.25
C ALA A 26 -6.05 2.91 -10.69
N ARG A 27 -5.25 1.87 -10.94
CA ARG A 27 -5.10 1.30 -12.27
C ARG A 27 -6.00 0.10 -12.52
N GLY A 28 -6.89 -0.21 -11.60
CA GLY A 28 -7.84 -1.28 -11.79
C GLY A 28 -7.18 -2.64 -11.79
N CYS A 29 -7.42 -3.43 -12.83
CA CYS A 29 -6.88 -4.79 -12.91
C CYS A 29 -5.60 -4.88 -13.73
N ALA A 30 -4.98 -3.77 -14.07
CA ALA A 30 -3.75 -3.79 -14.85
C ALA A 30 -2.61 -4.44 -14.08
N GLU A 31 -1.74 -5.13 -14.80
CA GLU A 31 -0.60 -5.82 -14.23
C GLU A 31 0.68 -5.08 -14.58
N PHE A 32 1.62 -5.09 -13.65
CA PHE A 32 2.87 -4.36 -13.83
C PHE A 32 4.05 -5.20 -13.35
N THR A 33 5.17 -5.11 -14.06
CA THR A 33 6.41 -5.72 -13.60
C THR A 33 7.01 -4.87 -12.49
N ILE A 34 7.95 -5.45 -11.75
CA ILE A 34 8.60 -4.71 -10.68
C ILE A 34 9.34 -3.49 -11.23
N GLN A 35 9.92 -3.60 -12.42
CA GLN A 35 10.62 -2.48 -13.03
C GLN A 35 9.65 -1.36 -13.39
N GLU A 36 8.49 -1.71 -13.92
CA GLU A 36 7.47 -0.72 -14.25
C GLU A 36 7.00 0.02 -13.01
N LEU A 37 6.81 -0.72 -11.92
CA LEU A 37 6.42 -0.11 -10.65
C LEU A 37 7.51 0.80 -10.10
N ALA A 38 8.76 0.34 -10.16
CA ALA A 38 9.88 1.14 -9.68
C ALA A 38 10.00 2.44 -10.44
N ASP A 39 9.86 2.37 -11.76
CA ASP A 39 9.96 3.57 -12.61
C ASP A 39 8.81 4.53 -12.35
N SER A 40 7.59 4.00 -12.21
CA SER A 40 6.41 4.84 -12.01
C SER A 40 6.38 5.50 -10.65
N LEU A 41 6.90 4.82 -9.63
CA LEU A 41 6.87 5.30 -8.25
C LEU A 41 8.20 5.92 -7.82
N PHE A 42 9.17 5.99 -8.73
CA PHE A 42 10.48 6.57 -8.47
C PHE A 42 11.17 5.87 -7.29
N ILE A 43 11.12 4.54 -7.30
CA ILE A 43 11.75 3.72 -6.26
C ILE A 43 13.03 3.13 -6.82
N ALA A 44 14.15 3.51 -6.23
CA ALA A 44 15.45 3.03 -6.69
C ALA A 44 15.82 1.65 -6.13
N ASP A 45 15.33 1.36 -4.92
CA ASP A 45 15.68 0.10 -4.25
C ASP A 45 14.72 -1.01 -4.65
N LEU A 46 15.08 -1.78 -5.64
CA LEU A 46 14.23 -2.87 -6.15
C LEU A 46 14.04 -3.97 -5.12
N SER A 47 15.05 -4.23 -4.29
CA SER A 47 14.94 -5.26 -3.25
C SER A 47 13.89 -4.88 -2.23
N LEU A 48 13.84 -3.62 -1.83
CA LEU A 48 12.84 -3.15 -0.89
C LEU A 48 11.46 -3.21 -1.52
N LEU A 49 11.34 -2.82 -2.79
CA LEU A 49 10.08 -2.87 -3.50
C LEU A 49 9.58 -4.31 -3.62
N GLU A 50 10.47 -5.22 -3.97
CA GLU A 50 10.10 -6.63 -4.09
C GLU A 50 9.61 -7.18 -2.74
N ARG A 51 10.30 -6.85 -1.66
CA ARG A 51 9.89 -7.30 -0.33
C ARG A 51 8.52 -6.74 0.03
N SER A 52 8.29 -5.47 -0.25
CA SER A 52 6.98 -4.85 0.02
C SER A 52 5.87 -5.55 -0.77
N LEU A 53 6.12 -5.83 -2.05
CA LEU A 53 5.15 -6.52 -2.89
C LEU A 53 4.88 -7.93 -2.38
N ASN A 54 5.91 -8.64 -1.95
CA ASN A 54 5.75 -10.00 -1.42
C ASN A 54 4.93 -9.99 -0.13
N GLU A 55 5.15 -9.01 0.74
CA GLU A 55 4.37 -8.90 1.96
C GLU A 55 2.91 -8.59 1.67
N LEU A 56 2.65 -7.69 0.73
CA LEU A 56 1.29 -7.38 0.33
C LEU A 56 0.61 -8.57 -0.35
N SER A 57 1.38 -9.34 -1.13
CA SER A 57 0.87 -10.53 -1.78
C SER A 57 0.49 -11.58 -0.74
N ALA A 58 1.29 -11.70 0.31
CA ALA A 58 1.01 -12.66 1.38
C ALA A 58 -0.31 -12.36 2.10
N THR A 59 -0.72 -11.10 2.13
CA THR A 59 -1.99 -10.72 2.76
C THR A 59 -3.19 -10.86 1.82
N GLY A 60 -2.95 -11.17 0.55
CA GLY A 60 -4.02 -11.29 -0.44
C GLY A 60 -4.44 -9.97 -1.06
N LEU A 61 -3.79 -8.87 -0.74
CA LEU A 61 -4.16 -7.57 -1.28
C LEU A 61 -3.61 -7.35 -2.69
N VAL A 62 -2.45 -7.93 -2.97
CA VAL A 62 -1.80 -7.86 -4.26
C VAL A 62 -1.58 -9.28 -4.75
N GLU A 63 -1.71 -9.49 -6.06
CA GLU A 63 -1.54 -10.81 -6.65
C GLU A 63 -0.33 -10.79 -7.57
N CYS A 64 0.48 -11.84 -7.52
CA CYS A 64 1.66 -11.95 -8.37
C CYS A 64 1.53 -13.18 -9.25
N GLY A 65 1.77 -13.01 -10.55
CA GLY A 65 1.79 -14.13 -11.47
C GLY A 65 2.65 -13.78 -12.67
N ALA A 66 3.51 -14.71 -13.09
CA ALA A 66 4.38 -14.53 -14.24
C ALA A 66 5.23 -13.26 -14.14
N GLY A 67 5.68 -12.92 -12.93
CA GLY A 67 6.52 -11.75 -12.73
C GLY A 67 5.78 -10.42 -12.76
N ARG A 68 4.46 -10.45 -12.74
CA ARG A 68 3.66 -9.24 -12.77
C ARG A 68 2.78 -9.17 -11.53
N TYR A 69 2.50 -7.94 -11.10
CA TYR A 69 1.74 -7.69 -9.89
C TYR A 69 0.51 -6.88 -10.21
N ARG A 70 -0.60 -7.18 -9.54
CA ARG A 70 -1.82 -6.41 -9.71
C ARG A 70 -2.60 -6.35 -8.40
N MET A 71 -3.46 -5.36 -8.28
CA MET A 71 -4.31 -5.20 -7.11
C MET A 71 -5.43 -6.24 -7.16
N VAL A 72 -5.70 -6.86 -6.03
CA VAL A 72 -6.86 -7.74 -5.90
C VAL A 72 -8.06 -6.88 -5.53
N HIS A 73 -9.13 -6.98 -6.32
CA HIS A 73 -10.35 -6.22 -6.07
C HIS A 73 -11.37 -7.13 -5.42
N SER A 74 -11.87 -6.71 -4.28
CA SER A 74 -12.90 -7.43 -3.53
C SER A 74 -13.78 -6.38 -2.89
N PRO A 75 -15.01 -6.75 -2.45
CA PRO A 75 -15.87 -5.77 -1.79
C PRO A 75 -15.21 -5.13 -0.58
N GLU A 76 -14.46 -5.92 0.20
CA GLU A 76 -13.75 -5.38 1.35
C GLU A 76 -12.67 -4.39 0.94
N ALA A 77 -11.84 -4.77 -0.02
CA ALA A 77 -10.75 -3.90 -0.48
C ALA A 77 -11.32 -2.63 -1.10
N ASP A 78 -12.37 -2.76 -1.90
CA ASP A 78 -12.99 -1.60 -2.55
C ASP A 78 -13.55 -0.64 -1.51
N TYR A 79 -14.23 -1.16 -0.51
CA TYR A 79 -14.77 -0.32 0.56
C TYR A 79 -13.65 0.41 1.29
N CYS A 80 -12.60 -0.31 1.66
CA CYS A 80 -11.50 0.28 2.42
C CYS A 80 -10.73 1.31 1.60
N MET A 81 -10.53 1.04 0.31
CA MET A 81 -9.83 2.00 -0.54
C MET A 81 -10.66 3.26 -0.78
N ASN A 82 -11.98 3.12 -0.85
CA ASN A 82 -12.86 4.28 -0.95
C ASN A 82 -12.79 5.12 0.33
N CYS A 83 -12.81 4.46 1.49
CA CYS A 83 -12.66 5.17 2.76
C CYS A 83 -11.31 5.86 2.85
N LEU A 84 -10.25 5.20 2.35
CA LEU A 84 -8.92 5.80 2.33
C LEU A 84 -8.89 7.05 1.48
N SER A 85 -9.52 7.01 0.30
CA SER A 85 -9.59 8.17 -0.58
C SER A 85 -10.30 9.34 0.09
N GLU A 86 -11.41 9.06 0.79
CA GLU A 86 -12.13 10.10 1.51
C GLU A 86 -11.27 10.69 2.63
N THR A 87 -10.54 9.83 3.32
CA THR A 87 -9.64 10.26 4.38
C THR A 87 -8.58 11.24 3.85
N PHE A 88 -8.07 10.98 2.65
CA PHE A 88 -7.04 11.83 2.07
C PHE A 88 -7.55 13.21 1.65
N LYS A 89 -8.86 13.37 1.53
CA LYS A 89 -9.45 14.69 1.20
C LYS A 89 -9.51 15.62 2.41
N ASP A 90 -9.45 15.07 3.62
CA ASP A 90 -9.51 15.84 4.86
C ASP A 90 -8.10 15.92 5.43
N PRO A 91 -7.50 17.12 5.52
CA PRO A 91 -6.12 17.24 6.01
C PRO A 91 -5.89 16.67 7.40
N LEU A 92 -6.86 16.85 8.30
CA LEU A 92 -6.71 16.34 9.67
C LEU A 92 -6.79 14.81 9.69
N ALA A 93 -7.75 14.24 8.95
CA ALA A 93 -7.90 12.80 8.89
C ALA A 93 -6.69 12.17 8.20
N ARG A 94 -6.18 12.82 7.15
CA ARG A 94 -5.00 12.33 6.46
C ARG A 94 -3.79 12.30 7.39
N GLN A 95 -3.60 13.36 8.18
CA GLN A 95 -2.47 13.41 9.09
C GLN A 95 -2.57 12.30 10.15
N ALA A 96 -3.77 12.08 10.67
CA ALA A 96 -3.99 11.01 11.65
C ALA A 96 -3.67 9.64 11.03
N LEU A 97 -4.04 9.43 9.78
CA LEU A 97 -3.73 8.18 9.09
C LEU A 97 -2.23 8.00 8.91
N LEU A 98 -1.54 9.05 8.48
CA LEU A 98 -0.09 8.97 8.26
C LEU A 98 0.64 8.73 9.59
N ASP A 99 0.15 9.34 10.67
CA ASP A 99 0.72 9.10 12.00
C ASP A 99 0.53 7.65 12.42
N ARG A 100 -0.64 7.08 12.10
CA ARG A 100 -0.91 5.69 12.43
C ARG A 100 0.03 4.75 11.66
N ILE A 101 0.24 5.00 10.38
CA ILE A 101 1.14 4.19 9.58
C ILE A 101 2.56 4.29 10.10
N SER A 102 2.99 5.47 10.45
CA SER A 102 4.31 5.69 11.02
C SER A 102 4.47 4.90 12.31
N SER A 103 3.43 4.86 13.13
CA SER A 103 3.45 4.11 14.37
C SER A 103 3.53 2.60 14.14
N LEU A 104 2.80 2.09 13.13
CA LEU A 104 2.81 0.66 12.84
C LEU A 104 4.16 0.16 12.39
N GLY A 105 4.84 0.96 11.56
CA GLY A 105 6.13 0.54 11.04
C GLY A 105 7.29 1.12 11.79
N GLY A 106 7.04 1.88 12.84
CA GLY A 106 8.00 2.83 13.30
C GLY A 106 9.03 2.38 14.28
N GLY A 107 8.94 1.20 14.74
CA GLY A 107 9.89 0.80 15.76
C GLY A 107 11.33 0.86 15.32
N TYR A 108 11.59 0.82 14.04
CA TYR A 108 12.94 0.73 13.57
C TYR A 108 13.45 1.99 12.91
N ASP A 109 12.63 2.93 12.71
CA ASP A 109 13.08 4.05 11.96
C ASP A 109 13.69 5.11 12.78
N VAL A 110 13.87 4.89 13.95
CA VAL A 110 14.22 5.89 14.71
C VAL A 110 15.56 6.15 14.82
N ARG A 111 15.79 6.39 14.56
CA ARG A 111 16.75 6.46 14.93
C ARG A 111 17.33 7.35 15.02
N PRO A 112 17.47 7.74 15.19
CA PRO A 112 18.33 8.57 15.33
C PRO A 112 19.09 8.58 15.77
#